data_b3e9d261b2e3aafc9fc6dc553529f7a4
#
_entry.id   b3e9d261b2e3aafc9fc6dc553529f7a4
#
_cell.length_a   1.000
_cell.length_b   1.000
_cell.length_c   1.000
_cell.angle_alpha   90.00
_cell.angle_beta   90.00
_cell.angle_gamma   90.00
#
_symmetry.space_group_name_H-M   'P 1'
#
loop_
_entity.id
_entity.type
_entity.pdbx_description
1 polymer ?
#
loop_
_entity_poly.entity_id
_entity_poly.type
_entity_poly.pdbx_seq_one_letter_code
_entity_poly.pdbx_strand_id
1 'polypeptide(L)'
;YPSSTYPGYTTNYITSTTAKLIADQYKKLTGIEETYGERDIEQKSFGLLARVDWNISEKHKLAVRYQHNNSYKDVYGANSTTYYFGNSGYRMNNKMNSVVAELNSRLGDNLYNELRASGTFVRDFRDTEYAGPCVQISNVTGGDGETKITANIGTEFSSGANKLNQDVYSFEDNLSWYLGNHTLTFGTHNEIYK
;
A
#
# COMPACT_ATOMS: atom_id res chain seq x y z
N TYR A 1 -13.60 -17.85 12.29
CA TYR A 1 -13.83 -17.78 13.74
C TYR A 1 -15.05 -18.63 14.10
N PRO A 2 -15.04 -19.36 15.22
CA PRO A 2 -16.20 -20.14 15.64
C PRO A 2 -17.39 -19.18 15.83
N SER A 3 -18.52 -19.55 15.27
CA SER A 3 -19.76 -18.77 15.26
C SER A 3 -20.36 -18.46 16.64
N SER A 4 -19.82 -19.04 17.70
CA SER A 4 -20.27 -18.81 19.08
C SER A 4 -19.99 -17.38 19.60
N THR A 5 -19.06 -16.66 18.98
CA THR A 5 -18.67 -15.30 19.41
C THR A 5 -19.45 -14.21 18.68
N TYR A 6 -20.03 -14.51 17.51
CA TYR A 6 -20.81 -13.56 16.70
C TYR A 6 -22.08 -14.24 16.17
N PRO A 7 -23.19 -14.23 16.93
CA PRO A 7 -24.46 -14.77 16.47
C PRO A 7 -24.93 -14.01 15.23
N GLY A 8 -25.09 -14.71 14.11
CA GLY A 8 -25.47 -14.15 12.79
C GLY A 8 -24.41 -14.29 11.70
N TYR A 9 -23.18 -14.66 12.03
CA TYR A 9 -22.19 -15.09 11.05
C TYR A 9 -22.24 -16.60 10.84
N THR A 10 -22.76 -17.04 9.72
CA THR A 10 -22.58 -18.42 9.25
C THR A 10 -21.15 -18.58 8.75
N THR A 11 -20.33 -19.31 9.50
CA THR A 11 -18.98 -19.67 9.05
C THR A 11 -19.08 -20.85 8.10
N ASN A 12 -19.00 -20.59 6.80
CA ASN A 12 -18.91 -21.63 5.76
C ASN A 12 -17.50 -22.23 5.65
N TYR A 13 -16.73 -22.20 6.73
CA TYR A 13 -15.36 -22.70 6.73
C TYR A 13 -15.32 -24.22 6.74
N ILE A 14 -14.24 -24.77 6.20
CA ILE A 14 -13.97 -26.20 6.23
C ILE A 14 -13.66 -26.68 7.66
N THR A 15 -13.86 -27.96 7.93
CA THR A 15 -13.44 -28.53 9.21
C THR A 15 -11.92 -28.61 9.31
N SER A 16 -11.39 -28.62 10.54
CA SER A 16 -9.94 -28.79 10.76
C SER A 16 -9.40 -30.09 10.16
N THR A 17 -10.20 -31.13 10.14
CA THR A 17 -9.86 -32.43 9.51
C THR A 17 -9.70 -32.25 7.98
N THR A 18 -10.65 -31.58 7.34
CA THR A 18 -10.59 -31.32 5.90
C THR A 18 -9.42 -30.39 5.57
N ALA A 19 -9.19 -29.33 6.35
CA ALA A 19 -8.05 -28.44 6.18
C ALA A 19 -6.72 -29.20 6.27
N LYS A 20 -6.58 -30.05 7.29
CA LYS A 20 -5.38 -30.88 7.46
C LYS A 20 -5.17 -31.82 6.26
N LEU A 21 -6.21 -32.49 5.80
CA LEU A 21 -6.11 -33.39 4.65
C LEU A 21 -5.64 -32.66 3.40
N ILE A 22 -6.17 -31.48 3.12
CA ILE A 22 -5.78 -30.67 1.97
C ILE A 22 -4.32 -30.22 2.11
N ALA A 23 -3.92 -29.71 3.27
CA ALA A 23 -2.55 -29.28 3.54
C ALA A 23 -1.54 -30.44 3.42
N ASP A 24 -1.85 -31.60 3.96
CA ASP A 24 -0.99 -32.79 3.87
C ASP A 24 -0.82 -33.26 2.41
N GLN A 25 -1.89 -33.24 1.60
CA GLN A 25 -1.79 -33.57 0.18
C GLN A 25 -0.99 -32.53 -0.61
N TYR A 26 -1.19 -31.25 -0.33
CA TYR A 26 -0.40 -30.19 -0.93
C TYR A 26 1.10 -30.35 -0.61
N LYS A 27 1.44 -30.58 0.66
CA LYS A 27 2.83 -30.84 1.08
C LYS A 27 3.42 -32.08 0.39
N LYS A 28 2.64 -33.15 0.26
CA LYS A 28 3.09 -34.37 -0.44
C LYS A 28 3.42 -34.13 -1.91
N LEU A 29 2.66 -33.28 -2.58
CA LEU A 29 2.82 -32.97 -4.01
C LEU A 29 3.90 -31.94 -4.29
N THR A 30 4.07 -30.96 -3.42
CA THR A 30 4.92 -29.78 -3.65
C THR A 30 6.15 -29.73 -2.76
N GLY A 31 6.18 -30.47 -1.66
CA GLY A 31 7.18 -30.34 -0.59
C GLY A 31 6.98 -29.12 0.31
N ILE A 32 5.99 -28.25 0.03
CA ILE A 32 5.75 -26.99 0.76
C ILE A 32 4.76 -27.24 1.90
N GLU A 33 5.12 -26.82 3.09
CA GLU A 33 4.23 -26.82 4.25
C GLU A 33 3.19 -25.70 4.13
N GLU A 34 1.96 -26.00 4.55
CA GLU A 34 0.86 -25.06 4.52
C GLU A 34 0.23 -24.94 5.91
N THR A 35 -0.08 -23.71 6.30
CA THR A 35 -0.74 -23.43 7.57
C THR A 35 -2.23 -23.21 7.37
N TYR A 36 -3.02 -23.52 8.38
CA TYR A 36 -4.47 -23.33 8.41
C TYR A 36 -4.94 -23.00 9.82
N GLY A 37 -6.11 -22.38 9.94
CA GLY A 37 -6.68 -21.96 11.23
C GLY A 37 -6.43 -20.47 11.51
N GLU A 38 -6.24 -20.16 12.80
CA GLU A 38 -5.99 -18.79 13.24
C GLU A 38 -4.61 -18.32 12.81
N ARG A 39 -4.53 -17.03 12.48
CA ARG A 39 -3.28 -16.37 12.12
C ARG A 39 -3.28 -14.92 12.56
N ASP A 40 -2.12 -14.44 12.91
CA ASP A 40 -1.91 -13.02 13.22
C ASP A 40 -1.80 -12.21 11.94
N ILE A 41 -2.37 -11.01 11.96
CA ILE A 41 -2.23 -10.02 10.90
C ILE A 41 -1.34 -8.92 11.46
N GLU A 42 -0.16 -8.79 10.89
CA GLU A 42 0.77 -7.76 11.29
C GLU A 42 0.63 -6.52 10.40
N GLN A 43 0.63 -5.35 11.04
CA GLN A 43 0.70 -4.07 10.35
C GLN A 43 1.66 -3.16 11.10
N LYS A 44 2.63 -2.60 10.38
CA LYS A 44 3.57 -1.62 10.93
C LYS A 44 3.69 -0.43 9.99
N SER A 45 3.90 0.75 10.58
CA SER A 45 4.16 1.97 9.84
C SER A 45 5.18 2.81 10.58
N PHE A 46 6.13 3.35 9.82
CA PHE A 46 7.10 4.34 10.29
C PHE A 46 7.05 5.54 9.35
N GLY A 47 6.87 6.73 9.94
CA GLY A 47 6.86 8.00 9.24
C GLY A 47 7.89 8.96 9.83
N LEU A 48 8.61 9.67 8.97
CA LEU A 48 9.53 10.74 9.31
C LEU A 48 9.21 11.98 8.48
N LEU A 49 9.14 13.13 9.12
CA LEU A 49 9.03 14.44 8.50
C LEU A 49 10.14 15.33 9.03
N ALA A 50 10.92 15.92 8.13
CA ALA A 50 11.92 16.94 8.46
C ALA A 50 11.66 18.18 7.59
N ARG A 51 11.81 19.36 8.18
CA ARG A 51 11.69 20.65 7.48
C ARG A 51 12.79 21.60 7.95
N VAL A 52 13.36 22.29 7.02
CA VAL A 52 14.34 23.40 7.26
C VAL A 52 13.82 24.62 6.55
N ASP A 53 13.69 25.72 7.29
CA ASP A 53 13.34 27.04 6.78
C ASP A 53 14.58 27.91 6.89
N TRP A 54 14.99 28.48 5.75
CA TRP A 54 16.17 29.32 5.66
C TRP A 54 15.83 30.70 5.11
N ASN A 55 16.00 31.73 5.91
CA ASN A 55 15.92 33.12 5.49
C ASN A 55 17.23 33.49 4.79
N ILE A 56 17.31 33.30 3.47
CA ILE A 56 18.50 33.60 2.64
C ILE A 56 18.77 35.10 2.72
N SER A 57 17.71 35.93 2.66
CA SER A 57 17.74 37.38 2.83
C SER A 57 16.36 37.86 3.32
N GLU A 58 16.22 39.18 3.51
CA GLU A 58 14.90 39.77 3.83
C GLU A 58 13.86 39.55 2.71
N LYS A 59 14.31 39.32 1.49
CA LYS A 59 13.47 39.15 0.31
C LYS A 59 13.29 37.70 -0.13
N HIS A 60 14.14 36.79 0.31
CA HIS A 60 14.17 35.41 -0.15
C HIS A 60 14.14 34.42 1.02
N LYS A 61 13.14 33.53 1.02
CA LYS A 61 12.97 32.48 2.01
C LYS A 61 12.88 31.15 1.30
N LEU A 62 13.72 30.20 1.69
CA LEU A 62 13.71 28.83 1.18
C LEU A 62 13.19 27.89 2.27
N ALA A 63 12.23 27.07 1.95
CA ALA A 63 11.81 25.96 2.77
C ALA A 63 12.13 24.63 2.05
N VAL A 64 12.77 23.72 2.75
CA VAL A 64 13.01 22.35 2.24
C VAL A 64 12.37 21.38 3.19
N ARG A 65 11.53 20.49 2.64
CA ARG A 65 10.83 19.45 3.38
C ARG A 65 11.19 18.09 2.82
N TYR A 66 11.53 17.16 3.71
CA TYR A 66 11.67 15.75 3.41
C TYR A 66 10.63 14.96 4.17
N GLN A 67 9.98 14.01 3.50
CA GLN A 67 9.05 13.08 4.09
C GLN A 67 9.42 11.65 3.67
N HIS A 68 9.49 10.78 4.67
CA HIS A 68 9.66 9.35 4.48
C HIS A 68 8.49 8.60 5.10
N ASN A 69 7.96 7.63 4.40
CA ASN A 69 7.01 6.66 4.93
C ASN A 69 7.43 5.26 4.52
N ASN A 70 7.43 4.34 5.48
CA ASN A 70 7.68 2.92 5.26
C ASN A 70 6.68 2.13 6.08
N SER A 71 5.84 1.36 5.41
CA SER A 71 4.80 0.59 6.07
C SER A 71 4.60 -0.75 5.38
N TYR A 72 4.09 -1.71 6.16
CA TYR A 72 3.60 -2.96 5.60
C TYR A 72 2.34 -3.43 6.33
N LYS A 73 1.60 -4.29 5.66
CA LYS A 73 0.43 -4.97 6.20
C LYS A 73 0.31 -6.36 5.59
N ASP A 74 0.07 -7.35 6.43
CA ASP A 74 -0.31 -8.69 5.98
C ASP A 74 -1.76 -8.68 5.49
N VAL A 75 -1.98 -9.25 4.32
CA VAL A 75 -3.28 -9.31 3.65
C VAL A 75 -3.60 -10.76 3.33
N TYR A 76 -4.71 -11.21 3.87
CA TYR A 76 -5.24 -12.55 3.61
C TYR A 76 -6.63 -12.42 3.01
N GLY A 77 -6.93 -13.28 2.06
CA GLY A 77 -8.27 -13.37 1.51
C GLY A 77 -9.27 -13.78 2.61
N ALA A 78 -10.44 -13.15 2.60
CA ALA A 78 -11.53 -13.51 3.48
C ALA A 78 -12.85 -13.21 2.78
N ASN A 79 -13.64 -14.26 2.51
CA ASN A 79 -15.02 -14.12 2.05
C ASN A 79 -15.84 -15.34 2.50
N SER A 80 -17.16 -15.26 2.33
CA SER A 80 -18.09 -16.29 2.80
C SER A 80 -18.09 -17.59 1.97
N THR A 81 -17.46 -17.60 0.81
CA THR A 81 -17.50 -18.72 -0.14
C THR A 81 -16.14 -19.35 -0.41
N THR A 82 -15.07 -18.77 0.15
CA THR A 82 -13.70 -19.22 -0.11
C THR A 82 -12.89 -19.28 1.18
N TYR A 83 -12.28 -20.42 1.43
CA TYR A 83 -11.30 -20.61 2.48
C TYR A 83 -9.90 -20.41 1.92
N TYR A 84 -9.09 -19.58 2.59
CA TYR A 84 -7.71 -19.29 2.19
C TYR A 84 -6.72 -19.88 3.19
N PHE A 85 -5.81 -20.71 2.71
CA PHE A 85 -4.71 -21.25 3.49
C PHE A 85 -3.64 -20.19 3.77
N GLY A 86 -2.67 -20.49 4.64
CA GLY A 86 -1.69 -19.54 5.11
C GLY A 86 -0.86 -18.88 4.01
N ASN A 87 -0.35 -19.67 3.08
CA ASN A 87 0.47 -19.16 1.97
C ASN A 87 -0.34 -18.43 0.89
N SER A 88 -1.68 -18.47 0.96
CA SER A 88 -2.56 -17.72 0.04
C SER A 88 -2.72 -16.24 0.42
N GLY A 89 -1.89 -15.73 1.30
CA GLY A 89 -1.77 -14.31 1.64
C GLY A 89 -0.54 -13.65 1.02
N TYR A 90 -0.41 -12.37 1.25
CA TYR A 90 0.77 -11.59 0.88
C TYR A 90 1.00 -10.45 1.87
N ARG A 91 2.22 -9.96 1.92
CA ARG A 91 2.56 -8.72 2.61
C ARG A 91 2.56 -7.57 1.61
N MET A 92 1.67 -6.60 1.81
CA MET A 92 1.69 -5.35 1.06
C MET A 92 2.70 -4.41 1.69
N ASN A 93 3.73 -4.05 0.93
CA ASN A 93 4.77 -3.11 1.34
C ASN A 93 4.57 -1.79 0.62
N ASN A 94 4.62 -0.68 1.37
CA ASN A 94 4.55 0.67 0.84
C ASN A 94 5.76 1.46 1.33
N LYS A 95 6.53 2.02 0.41
CA LYS A 95 7.66 2.90 0.74
C LYS A 95 7.59 4.15 -0.10
N MET A 96 7.54 5.30 0.55
CA MET A 96 7.53 6.61 -0.09
C MET A 96 8.65 7.49 0.47
N ASN A 97 9.33 8.18 -0.44
CA ASN A 97 10.21 9.30 -0.11
C ASN A 97 9.75 10.52 -0.92
N SER A 98 9.66 11.67 -0.28
CA SER A 98 9.29 12.91 -0.96
C SER A 98 10.20 14.04 -0.48
N VAL A 99 10.70 14.81 -1.43
CA VAL A 99 11.46 16.05 -1.18
C VAL A 99 10.71 17.19 -1.85
N VAL A 100 10.51 18.28 -1.14
CA VAL A 100 9.92 19.52 -1.67
C VAL A 100 10.83 20.67 -1.28
N ALA A 101 11.19 21.49 -2.26
CA ALA A 101 11.86 22.77 -2.07
C ALA A 101 10.94 23.90 -2.54
N GLU A 102 10.74 24.91 -1.73
CA GLU A 102 9.90 26.07 -2.00
C GLU A 102 10.69 27.33 -1.72
N LEU A 103 10.83 28.17 -2.75
CA LEU A 103 11.50 29.46 -2.67
C LEU A 103 10.46 30.58 -2.83
N ASN A 104 10.26 31.33 -1.75
CA ASN A 104 9.42 32.51 -1.70
C ASN A 104 10.28 33.76 -1.86
N SER A 105 9.99 34.58 -2.88
CA SER A 105 10.82 35.74 -3.27
C SER A 105 9.98 36.99 -3.41
N ARG A 106 10.37 38.07 -2.72
CA ARG A 106 9.88 39.41 -2.94
C ARG A 106 10.79 40.09 -3.95
N LEU A 107 10.38 40.14 -5.22
CA LEU A 107 11.20 40.70 -6.32
C LEU A 107 11.15 42.24 -6.40
N GLY A 108 10.15 42.86 -5.76
CA GLY A 108 9.95 44.29 -5.70
C GLY A 108 8.92 44.65 -4.63
N ASP A 109 8.45 45.91 -4.64
CA ASP A 109 7.43 46.35 -3.65
C ASP A 109 6.07 45.76 -3.92
N ASN A 110 5.79 45.40 -5.15
CA ASN A 110 4.51 44.89 -5.62
C ASN A 110 4.62 43.58 -6.42
N LEU A 111 5.78 42.93 -6.39
CA LEU A 111 6.02 41.72 -7.16
C LEU A 111 6.52 40.59 -6.22
N TYR A 112 5.80 39.48 -6.22
CA TYR A 112 6.07 38.31 -5.40
C TYR A 112 6.11 37.05 -6.26
N ASN A 113 7.08 36.16 -6.00
CA ASN A 113 7.20 34.89 -6.71
C ASN A 113 7.30 33.73 -5.72
N GLU A 114 6.60 32.66 -6.02
CA GLU A 114 6.68 31.37 -5.35
C GLU A 114 7.11 30.32 -6.36
N LEU A 115 8.31 29.78 -6.17
CA LEU A 115 8.87 28.69 -6.95
C LEU A 115 8.89 27.43 -6.11
N ARG A 116 8.31 26.32 -6.61
CA ARG A 116 8.29 25.04 -5.94
C ARG A 116 8.79 23.94 -6.87
N ALA A 117 9.67 23.09 -6.35
CA ALA A 117 10.10 21.86 -7.00
C ALA A 117 9.96 20.68 -6.05
N SER A 118 9.51 19.54 -6.57
CA SER A 118 9.38 18.35 -5.74
C SER A 118 9.76 17.07 -6.50
N GLY A 119 10.20 16.07 -5.74
CA GLY A 119 10.37 14.71 -6.20
C GLY A 119 9.72 13.74 -5.21
N THR A 120 8.84 12.86 -5.70
CA THR A 120 8.18 11.83 -4.90
C THR A 120 8.45 10.46 -5.52
N PHE A 121 8.96 9.54 -4.70
CA PHE A 121 9.40 8.20 -5.09
C PHE A 121 8.56 7.18 -4.33
N VAL A 122 7.69 6.47 -5.04
CA VAL A 122 6.82 5.42 -4.50
C VAL A 122 7.32 4.06 -4.92
N ARG A 123 7.39 3.14 -3.97
CA ARG A 123 7.80 1.74 -4.15
C ARG A 123 6.83 0.86 -3.39
N ASP A 124 5.83 0.38 -4.11
CA ASP A 124 4.81 -0.49 -3.58
C ASP A 124 4.94 -1.87 -4.20
N PHE A 125 4.97 -2.90 -3.37
CA PHE A 125 5.06 -4.26 -3.86
C PHE A 125 4.38 -5.24 -2.90
N ARG A 126 3.93 -6.33 -3.48
CA ARG A 126 3.45 -7.47 -2.72
C ARG A 126 4.56 -8.50 -2.60
N ASP A 127 4.72 -8.98 -1.39
CA ASP A 127 5.67 -10.04 -1.07
C ASP A 127 4.88 -11.28 -0.61
N THR A 128 5.14 -12.41 -1.25
CA THR A 128 4.58 -13.69 -0.88
C THR A 128 5.64 -14.51 -0.16
N GLU A 129 5.30 -15.08 0.97
CA GLU A 129 6.25 -15.84 1.79
C GLU A 129 6.85 -17.02 1.05
N TYR A 130 6.07 -17.62 0.14
CA TYR A 130 6.50 -18.77 -0.65
C TYR A 130 6.17 -18.58 -2.13
N ALA A 131 7.07 -19.06 -2.98
CA ALA A 131 6.82 -19.21 -4.40
C ALA A 131 6.53 -20.68 -4.71
N GLY A 132 5.28 -21.00 -4.98
CA GLY A 132 4.84 -22.37 -5.29
C GLY A 132 3.56 -22.37 -6.13
N PRO A 133 3.03 -23.54 -6.44
CA PRO A 133 1.79 -23.62 -7.19
C PRO A 133 0.63 -23.04 -6.38
N CYS A 134 -0.22 -22.26 -7.04
CA CYS A 134 -1.52 -21.86 -6.53
C CYS A 134 -2.55 -22.91 -6.95
N VAL A 135 -3.24 -23.48 -5.99
CA VAL A 135 -4.26 -24.50 -6.24
C VAL A 135 -5.61 -24.04 -5.70
N GLN A 136 -6.60 -24.08 -6.55
CA GLN A 136 -8.00 -23.83 -6.18
C GLN A 136 -8.80 -25.12 -6.22
N ILE A 137 -9.38 -25.49 -5.09
CA ILE A 137 -10.20 -26.69 -4.92
C ILE A 137 -11.64 -26.26 -4.78
N SER A 138 -12.46 -26.59 -5.75
CA SER A 138 -13.90 -26.28 -5.77
C SER A 138 -14.72 -27.37 -5.07
N ASN A 139 -15.93 -27.02 -4.64
CA ASN A 139 -16.90 -27.93 -4.06
C ASN A 139 -16.43 -28.65 -2.77
N VAL A 140 -15.56 -28.02 -2.01
CA VAL A 140 -15.18 -28.50 -0.67
C VAL A 140 -16.38 -28.36 0.25
N THR A 141 -16.71 -29.41 0.99
CA THR A 141 -17.83 -29.36 1.94
C THR A 141 -17.46 -28.48 3.14
N GLY A 142 -18.30 -27.49 3.41
CA GLY A 142 -18.15 -26.58 4.54
C GLY A 142 -18.31 -27.27 5.89
N GLY A 143 -18.01 -26.52 6.95
CA GLY A 143 -18.11 -27.01 8.32
C GLY A 143 -19.54 -27.33 8.79
N ASP A 144 -20.55 -26.82 8.10
CA ASP A 144 -21.96 -27.11 8.29
C ASP A 144 -22.40 -28.46 7.67
N GLY A 145 -21.53 -29.08 6.87
CA GLY A 145 -21.80 -30.33 6.15
C GLY A 145 -22.61 -30.19 4.86
N GLU A 146 -23.16 -29.04 4.57
CA GLU A 146 -24.08 -28.79 3.46
C GLU A 146 -23.50 -27.81 2.42
N THR A 147 -22.97 -26.69 2.88
CA THR A 147 -22.45 -25.63 2.02
C THR A 147 -21.23 -26.11 1.22
N LYS A 148 -21.18 -25.73 -0.05
CA LYS A 148 -20.01 -25.95 -0.91
C LYS A 148 -19.22 -24.66 -1.04
N ILE A 149 -17.95 -24.72 -0.71
CA ILE A 149 -17.02 -23.60 -0.77
C ILE A 149 -15.82 -23.95 -1.66
N THR A 150 -15.05 -22.92 -1.98
CA THR A 150 -13.75 -23.06 -2.63
C THR A 150 -12.63 -22.98 -1.59
N ALA A 151 -11.60 -23.78 -1.70
CA ALA A 151 -10.37 -23.66 -0.91
C ALA A 151 -9.21 -23.23 -1.82
N ASN A 152 -8.54 -22.15 -1.46
CA ASN A 152 -7.32 -21.68 -2.10
C ASN A 152 -6.12 -22.03 -1.23
N ILE A 153 -5.18 -22.78 -1.79
CA ILE A 153 -3.97 -23.25 -1.12
C ILE A 153 -2.74 -22.94 -1.99
N GLY A 154 -1.62 -22.65 -1.33
CA GLY A 154 -0.40 -22.26 -1.97
C GLY A 154 -0.31 -20.75 -2.22
N THR A 155 0.61 -20.33 -3.07
CA THR A 155 0.93 -18.91 -3.30
C THR A 155 -0.28 -18.11 -3.82
N GLU A 156 -0.44 -16.88 -3.34
CA GLU A 156 -1.46 -15.98 -3.88
C GLU A 156 -1.18 -15.69 -5.36
N PHE A 157 -2.18 -15.91 -6.23
CA PHE A 157 -2.01 -16.01 -7.68
C PHE A 157 -1.67 -14.68 -8.37
N SER A 158 -2.01 -13.54 -7.77
CA SER A 158 -1.87 -12.22 -8.39
C SER A 158 -0.67 -11.41 -7.87
N SER A 159 0.03 -11.90 -6.84
CA SER A 159 1.06 -11.13 -6.14
C SER A 159 2.46 -11.25 -6.74
N GLY A 160 2.75 -12.33 -7.49
CA GLY A 160 4.11 -12.65 -7.95
C GLY A 160 4.78 -11.59 -8.84
N ALA A 161 3.99 -10.75 -9.53
CA ALA A 161 4.48 -9.65 -10.36
C ALA A 161 3.89 -8.29 -9.98
N ASN A 162 3.23 -8.18 -8.82
CA ASN A 162 2.57 -6.95 -8.41
C ASN A 162 3.57 -6.01 -7.75
N LYS A 163 4.11 -5.09 -8.55
CA LYS A 163 5.09 -4.11 -8.15
C LYS A 163 4.86 -2.80 -8.87
N LEU A 164 4.76 -1.71 -8.11
CA LEU A 164 4.69 -0.35 -8.60
C LEU A 164 5.97 0.40 -8.22
N ASN A 165 6.69 0.86 -9.21
CA ASN A 165 7.76 1.84 -9.04
C ASN A 165 7.31 3.11 -9.77
N GLN A 166 7.10 4.18 -9.04
CA GLN A 166 6.65 5.44 -9.60
C GLN A 166 7.51 6.58 -9.07
N ASP A 167 8.10 7.34 -9.96
CA ASP A 167 8.81 8.58 -9.66
C ASP A 167 8.03 9.75 -10.26
N VAL A 168 7.66 10.71 -9.42
CA VAL A 168 6.94 11.92 -9.83
C VAL A 168 7.82 13.11 -9.54
N TYR A 169 8.09 13.91 -10.55
CA TYR A 169 8.79 15.20 -10.43
C TYR A 169 7.80 16.30 -10.76
N SER A 170 7.70 17.29 -9.88
CA SER A 170 6.81 18.43 -10.08
C SER A 170 7.60 19.73 -10.02
N PHE A 171 7.24 20.64 -10.89
CA PHE A 171 7.76 22.00 -10.93
C PHE A 171 6.59 22.98 -11.07
N GLU A 172 6.54 23.97 -10.18
CA GLU A 172 5.51 24.99 -10.12
C GLU A 172 6.16 26.35 -9.91
N ASP A 173 5.71 27.35 -10.67
CA ASP A 173 6.15 28.73 -10.54
C ASP A 173 4.95 29.66 -10.62
N ASN A 174 4.78 30.52 -9.62
CA ASN A 174 3.68 31.45 -9.50
C ASN A 174 4.23 32.87 -9.26
N LEU A 175 3.98 33.77 -10.18
CA LEU A 175 4.32 35.17 -10.08
C LEU A 175 3.07 36.01 -9.81
N SER A 176 3.02 36.69 -8.66
CA SER A 176 1.92 37.57 -8.28
C SER A 176 2.34 39.02 -8.34
N TRP A 177 1.56 39.83 -9.07
CA TRP A 177 1.78 41.26 -9.27
C TRP A 177 0.62 42.06 -8.69
N TYR A 178 0.91 42.92 -7.73
CA TYR A 178 -0.06 43.76 -7.02
C TYR A 178 -0.12 45.15 -7.66
N LEU A 179 -1.26 45.49 -8.24
CA LEU A 179 -1.53 46.75 -8.96
C LEU A 179 -2.69 47.50 -8.30
N GLY A 180 -2.41 48.26 -7.26
CA GLY A 180 -3.45 48.97 -6.50
C GLY A 180 -4.45 47.96 -5.89
N ASN A 181 -5.71 48.00 -6.38
CA ASN A 181 -6.77 47.08 -5.94
C ASN A 181 -6.82 45.75 -6.72
N HIS A 182 -5.91 45.54 -7.67
CA HIS A 182 -5.88 44.34 -8.49
C HIS A 182 -4.66 43.47 -8.15
N THR A 183 -4.84 42.17 -8.16
CA THR A 183 -3.77 41.18 -8.09
C THR A 183 -3.81 40.33 -9.35
N LEU A 184 -2.73 40.30 -10.09
CA LEU A 184 -2.54 39.45 -11.26
C LEU A 184 -1.60 38.32 -10.87
N THR A 185 -1.98 37.06 -11.12
CA THR A 185 -1.12 35.91 -10.90
C THR A 185 -0.90 35.18 -12.21
N PHE A 186 0.35 34.94 -12.55
CA PHE A 186 0.80 34.16 -13.70
C PHE A 186 1.53 32.93 -13.15
N GLY A 187 1.12 31.73 -13.58
CA GLY A 187 1.72 30.51 -13.05
C GLY A 187 1.83 29.40 -14.08
N THR A 188 2.70 28.46 -13.78
CA THR A 188 2.83 27.20 -14.50
C THR A 188 2.96 26.05 -13.51
N HIS A 189 2.39 24.89 -13.86
CA HIS A 189 2.54 23.65 -13.13
C HIS A 189 2.86 22.54 -14.12
N ASN A 190 3.93 21.80 -13.86
CA ASN A 190 4.40 20.72 -14.73
C ASN A 190 4.71 19.49 -13.89
N GLU A 191 4.32 18.32 -14.37
CA GLU A 191 4.62 17.04 -13.74
C GLU A 191 5.20 16.06 -14.75
N ILE A 192 6.20 15.30 -14.31
CA ILE A 192 6.85 14.24 -15.07
C ILE A 192 6.73 12.95 -14.26
N TYR A 193 6.17 11.94 -14.87
CA TYR A 193 5.99 10.61 -14.32
C TYR A 193 6.93 9.61 -14.98
N LYS A 194 7.56 8.76 -14.18
CA LYS A 194 8.39 7.63 -14.64
C LYS A 194 8.01 6.35 -13.94
#